data_2ce9b902dccb8399c2509bf6d63307a0
#
_entry.id   2ce9b902dccb8399c2509bf6d63307a0
#
_cell.length_a   1.000
_cell.length_b   1.000
_cell.length_c   1.000
_cell.angle_alpha   90.00
_cell.angle_beta   90.00
_cell.angle_gamma   90.00
#
_symmetry.space_group_name_H-M   'P 1'
#
loop_
_entity.id
_entity.type
_entity.pdbx_description
1 polymer ?
#
loop_
_entity_poly.entity_id
_entity_poly.type
_entity_poly.pdbx_seq_one_letter_code
_entity_poly.pdbx_strand_id
1 'polypeptide(L)'
;MGKSLPAALWVDMPERSGNTYIITPKQNKKDWMAFKTKATVLSKEEFKKVAHTIKKPTAIVVDELQYFLSPLFAKGRSQLATALYTILKGNPDCDFLGLSATMIRQNAWSLHTALCYVGVYYDWKLWRSMFFEQVKLPFLPYPAWMPKPDWRIKIRPFLERHADIVSLRDCVSYLPKATSTIIKVKQPKYEKPKYELVNWMHEHRHEQQNKHKYILELGYKKLIVAVHYTDQIDSLALELGKEKPVFVLDGRTKDADLVKRQAQAAEECFFICQASMLFGFDGYMFGAIAFASMSHSCTFHTQAVGRARHLEHLAPVFFYYLIAGRWDQRIYDTIQSGKDFNPHIYLHETTRVTKTKQ
;
A
#
# COMPACT_ATOMS: atom_id res chain seq x y z
N MET A 1 13.01 3.60 8.21
CA MET A 1 13.61 3.46 9.56
C MET A 1 13.01 4.40 10.61
N GLY A 2 12.52 5.60 10.28
CA GLY A 2 12.14 6.62 11.25
C GLY A 2 11.12 6.23 12.35
N LYS A 3 10.20 5.30 12.12
CA LYS A 3 9.19 4.88 13.11
C LYS A 3 9.59 3.66 13.95
N SER A 4 10.49 2.81 13.47
CA SER A 4 10.80 1.53 14.13
C SER A 4 11.73 1.69 15.33
N LEU A 5 12.75 2.55 15.23
CA LEU A 5 13.68 2.79 16.34
C LEU A 5 12.99 3.43 17.56
N PRO A 6 12.21 4.52 17.44
CA PRO A 6 11.45 5.04 18.57
C PRO A 6 10.52 4.02 19.22
N ALA A 7 9.87 3.18 18.42
CA ALA A 7 8.98 2.15 18.93
C ALA A 7 9.73 0.99 19.61
N ALA A 8 10.93 0.63 19.12
CA ALA A 8 11.80 -0.34 19.81
C ALA A 8 12.25 0.17 21.17
N LEU A 9 12.64 1.44 21.25
CA LEU A 9 13.00 2.10 22.52
C LEU A 9 11.79 2.20 23.45
N TRP A 10 10.61 2.52 22.92
CA TRP A 10 9.38 2.64 23.68
C TRP A 10 8.97 1.31 24.32
N VAL A 11 9.11 0.19 23.62
CA VAL A 11 8.73 -1.14 24.15
C VAL A 11 9.68 -1.65 25.21
N ASP A 12 10.94 -1.19 25.22
CA ASP A 12 11.96 -1.60 26.20
C ASP A 12 12.02 -0.69 27.43
N MET A 13 11.14 0.30 27.55
CA MET A 13 11.04 1.12 28.74
C MET A 13 10.72 0.29 29.99
N PRO A 14 11.30 0.59 31.17
CA PRO A 14 11.12 -0.19 32.38
C PRO A 14 9.66 -0.44 32.78
N GLU A 15 8.79 0.53 32.55
CA GLU A 15 7.35 0.48 32.86
C GLU A 15 6.63 -0.60 32.04
N ARG A 16 7.23 -1.03 30.93
CA ARG A 16 6.70 -2.05 30.00
C ARG A 16 7.44 -3.38 30.10
N SER A 17 8.23 -3.55 31.19
CA SER A 17 8.89 -4.83 31.43
C SER A 17 7.85 -5.94 31.65
N GLY A 18 7.94 -7.05 30.90
CA GLY A 18 7.02 -8.17 31.01
C GLY A 18 6.63 -8.76 29.65
N ASN A 19 5.37 -9.14 29.51
CA ASN A 19 4.83 -9.74 28.29
C ASN A 19 4.62 -8.69 27.19
N THR A 20 5.67 -8.34 26.47
CA THR A 20 5.64 -7.36 25.38
C THR A 20 5.71 -8.03 24.02
N TYR A 21 4.97 -7.49 23.04
CA TYR A 21 4.89 -8.06 21.70
C TYR A 21 5.08 -6.99 20.64
N ILE A 22 5.82 -7.33 19.58
CA ILE A 22 5.90 -6.55 18.35
C ILE A 22 5.31 -7.41 17.23
N ILE A 23 4.25 -6.94 16.61
CA ILE A 23 3.57 -7.63 15.52
C ILE A 23 3.88 -6.89 14.23
N THR A 24 4.47 -7.57 13.25
CA THR A 24 5.00 -6.94 12.03
C THR A 24 4.73 -7.81 10.78
N PRO A 25 4.76 -7.26 9.56
CA PRO A 25 4.82 -8.08 8.36
C PRO A 25 6.03 -9.02 8.36
N LYS A 26 5.87 -10.23 7.79
CA LYS A 26 6.91 -11.27 7.79
C LYS A 26 8.26 -10.77 7.26
N GLN A 27 8.24 -9.94 6.20
CA GLN A 27 9.44 -9.39 5.60
C GLN A 27 10.22 -8.42 6.52
N ASN A 28 9.53 -7.74 7.46
CA ASN A 28 10.15 -6.79 8.38
C ASN A 28 10.61 -7.44 9.68
N LYS A 29 10.31 -8.72 9.91
CA LYS A 29 10.58 -9.40 11.18
C LYS A 29 12.08 -9.41 11.51
N LYS A 30 12.94 -9.66 10.52
CA LYS A 30 14.40 -9.66 10.70
C LYS A 30 14.91 -8.28 11.15
N ASP A 31 14.39 -7.19 10.58
CA ASP A 31 14.77 -5.83 10.92
C ASP A 31 14.41 -5.50 12.37
N TRP A 32 13.21 -5.93 12.81
CA TRP A 32 12.79 -5.77 14.20
C TRP A 32 13.64 -6.59 15.16
N MET A 33 14.02 -7.82 14.80
CA MET A 33 14.92 -8.66 15.62
C MET A 33 16.32 -8.05 15.75
N ALA A 34 16.79 -7.28 14.75
CA ALA A 34 18.07 -6.60 14.78
C ALA A 34 18.18 -5.52 15.87
N PHE A 35 17.05 -4.95 16.33
CA PHE A 35 17.03 -4.01 17.47
C PHE A 35 17.31 -4.68 18.83
N LYS A 36 17.30 -6.04 18.90
CA LYS A 36 17.55 -6.80 20.14
C LYS A 36 16.66 -6.39 21.31
N THR A 37 15.40 -6.03 21.02
CA THR A 37 14.42 -5.68 22.06
C THR A 37 14.09 -6.91 22.92
N LYS A 38 13.59 -6.67 24.14
CA LYS A 38 13.09 -7.72 25.03
C LYS A 38 11.72 -8.27 24.58
N ALA A 39 11.05 -7.61 23.65
CA ALA A 39 9.75 -7.99 23.18
C ALA A 39 9.78 -9.26 22.30
N THR A 40 8.72 -10.05 22.38
CA THR A 40 8.50 -11.16 21.44
C THR A 40 8.07 -10.61 20.07
N VAL A 41 8.92 -10.80 19.06
CA VAL A 41 8.62 -10.35 17.67
C VAL A 41 7.88 -11.44 16.91
N LEU A 42 6.65 -11.14 16.50
CA LEU A 42 5.77 -12.03 15.75
C LEU A 42 5.48 -11.47 14.36
N SER A 43 5.51 -12.33 13.35
CA SER A 43 4.85 -11.97 12.09
C SER A 43 3.33 -11.95 12.28
N LYS A 44 2.59 -11.23 11.42
CA LYS A 44 1.12 -11.22 11.46
C LYS A 44 0.52 -12.63 11.28
N GLU A 45 1.19 -13.52 10.56
CA GLU A 45 0.79 -14.91 10.36
C GLU A 45 1.00 -15.73 11.64
N GLU A 46 2.14 -15.54 12.33
CA GLU A 46 2.40 -16.16 13.65
C GLU A 46 1.44 -15.62 14.69
N PHE A 47 1.25 -14.30 14.75
CA PHE A 47 0.27 -13.68 15.65
C PHE A 47 -1.11 -14.30 15.49
N LYS A 48 -1.60 -14.46 14.25
CA LYS A 48 -2.90 -15.10 14.00
C LYS A 48 -3.01 -16.48 14.62
N LYS A 49 -1.91 -17.25 14.64
CA LYS A 49 -1.90 -18.60 15.22
C LYS A 49 -1.89 -18.61 16.75
N VAL A 50 -1.14 -17.66 17.35
CA VAL A 50 -0.90 -17.64 18.80
C VAL A 50 -1.73 -16.62 19.58
N ALA A 51 -2.54 -15.79 18.90
CA ALA A 51 -3.29 -14.70 19.54
C ALA A 51 -4.14 -15.17 20.74
N HIS A 52 -4.70 -16.39 20.66
CA HIS A 52 -5.50 -16.99 21.73
C HIS A 52 -4.71 -17.36 22.99
N THR A 53 -3.38 -17.48 22.88
CA THR A 53 -2.48 -17.79 24.00
C THR A 53 -1.91 -16.54 24.68
N ILE A 54 -2.03 -15.38 24.04
CA ILE A 54 -1.52 -14.10 24.59
C ILE A 54 -2.43 -13.68 25.74
N LYS A 55 -1.88 -13.75 26.95
CA LYS A 55 -2.57 -13.36 28.19
C LYS A 55 -1.81 -12.25 28.87
N LYS A 56 -2.55 -11.23 29.36
CA LYS A 56 -2.02 -10.10 30.12
C LYS A 56 -0.75 -9.48 29.50
N PRO A 57 -0.81 -9.05 28.22
CA PRO A 57 0.32 -8.33 27.63
C PRO A 57 0.51 -6.98 28.34
N THR A 58 1.76 -6.61 28.60
CA THR A 58 2.10 -5.31 29.16
C THR A 58 2.07 -4.23 28.06
N ALA A 59 2.61 -4.56 26.89
CA ALA A 59 2.58 -3.67 25.76
C ALA A 59 2.51 -4.44 24.42
N ILE A 60 1.85 -3.85 23.44
CA ILE A 60 1.77 -4.36 22.05
C ILE A 60 2.11 -3.24 21.08
N VAL A 61 3.13 -3.48 20.25
CA VAL A 61 3.45 -2.66 19.07
C VAL A 61 2.94 -3.37 17.83
N VAL A 62 2.22 -2.67 16.96
CA VAL A 62 1.80 -3.19 15.66
C VAL A 62 2.43 -2.34 14.55
N ASP A 63 3.39 -2.91 13.83
CA ASP A 63 3.98 -2.31 12.65
C ASP A 63 3.08 -2.56 11.43
N GLU A 64 2.94 -1.54 10.58
CA GLU A 64 1.99 -1.52 9.46
C GLU A 64 0.55 -1.80 9.93
N LEU A 65 0.10 -1.01 10.93
CA LEU A 65 -1.22 -1.12 11.56
C LEU A 65 -2.38 -1.24 10.57
N GLN A 66 -2.25 -0.68 9.37
CA GLN A 66 -3.29 -0.75 8.34
C GLN A 66 -3.74 -2.17 7.96
N TYR A 67 -2.94 -3.20 8.22
CA TYR A 67 -3.36 -4.60 8.01
C TYR A 67 -4.39 -5.09 9.05
N PHE A 68 -4.52 -4.37 10.16
CA PHE A 68 -5.41 -4.67 11.28
C PHE A 68 -6.66 -3.77 11.32
N LEU A 69 -6.79 -2.83 10.39
CA LEU A 69 -7.83 -1.80 10.40
C LEU A 69 -9.07 -2.18 9.58
N SER A 70 -9.51 -3.43 9.61
CA SER A 70 -10.81 -3.80 9.04
C SER A 70 -11.96 -3.45 10.00
N PRO A 71 -13.17 -3.18 9.48
CA PRO A 71 -14.32 -2.89 10.33
C PRO A 71 -14.62 -4.02 11.33
N LEU A 72 -14.62 -3.73 12.64
CA LEU A 72 -14.85 -4.71 13.71
C LEU A 72 -16.29 -5.20 13.78
N PHE A 73 -17.24 -4.36 13.35
CA PHE A 73 -18.68 -4.57 13.51
C PHE A 73 -19.40 -4.92 12.21
N ALA A 74 -18.66 -5.16 11.10
CA ALA A 74 -19.22 -5.57 9.82
C ALA A 74 -19.17 -7.09 9.63
N LYS A 75 -20.06 -7.62 8.76
CA LYS A 75 -19.93 -8.99 8.26
C LYS A 75 -18.61 -9.12 7.49
N GLY A 76 -17.89 -10.22 7.70
CA GLY A 76 -16.59 -10.46 7.02
C GLY A 76 -15.39 -9.73 7.65
N ARG A 77 -15.44 -9.41 8.94
CA ARG A 77 -14.34 -8.83 9.70
C ARG A 77 -13.05 -9.66 9.59
N SER A 78 -11.91 -8.99 9.53
CA SER A 78 -10.61 -9.65 9.52
C SER A 78 -10.34 -10.38 10.83
N GLN A 79 -9.86 -11.61 10.74
CA GLN A 79 -9.45 -12.39 11.91
C GLN A 79 -8.35 -11.68 12.71
N LEU A 80 -7.40 -11.01 12.01
CA LEU A 80 -6.34 -10.24 12.64
C LEU A 80 -6.89 -9.07 13.46
N ALA A 81 -7.80 -8.28 12.87
CA ALA A 81 -8.43 -7.15 13.57
C ALA A 81 -9.23 -7.62 14.79
N THR A 82 -9.98 -8.71 14.64
CA THR A 82 -10.77 -9.28 15.73
C THR A 82 -9.89 -9.79 16.86
N ALA A 83 -8.82 -10.52 16.55
CA ALA A 83 -7.90 -11.07 17.53
C ALA A 83 -7.22 -9.95 18.35
N LEU A 84 -6.68 -8.93 17.67
CA LEU A 84 -6.04 -7.80 18.33
C LEU A 84 -7.05 -7.04 19.23
N TYR A 85 -8.24 -6.75 18.71
CA TYR A 85 -9.28 -6.07 19.49
C TYR A 85 -9.68 -6.88 20.74
N THR A 86 -9.84 -8.20 20.62
CA THR A 86 -10.18 -9.06 21.76
C THR A 86 -9.12 -9.04 22.85
N ILE A 87 -7.82 -9.08 22.45
CA ILE A 87 -6.70 -9.01 23.41
C ILE A 87 -6.71 -7.66 24.12
N LEU A 88 -6.76 -6.55 23.38
CA LEU A 88 -6.72 -5.20 23.97
C LEU A 88 -7.94 -4.92 24.85
N LYS A 89 -9.14 -5.31 24.41
CA LYS A 89 -10.37 -5.16 25.21
C LYS A 89 -10.32 -5.96 26.50
N GLY A 90 -9.75 -7.16 26.47
CA GLY A 90 -9.58 -8.02 27.66
C GLY A 90 -8.43 -7.59 28.59
N ASN A 91 -7.61 -6.62 28.16
CA ASN A 91 -6.46 -6.13 28.92
C ASN A 91 -6.38 -4.60 28.79
N PRO A 92 -7.25 -3.85 29.53
CA PRO A 92 -7.34 -2.39 29.43
C PRO A 92 -6.05 -1.66 29.86
N ASP A 93 -5.22 -2.30 30.68
CA ASP A 93 -3.93 -1.76 31.14
C ASP A 93 -2.78 -2.05 30.17
N CYS A 94 -3.07 -2.71 29.04
CA CYS A 94 -2.06 -2.96 28.01
C CYS A 94 -1.76 -1.69 27.21
N ASP A 95 -0.51 -1.26 27.23
CA ASP A 95 -0.06 -0.17 26.38
C ASP A 95 -0.10 -0.58 24.90
N PHE A 96 -0.68 0.25 24.06
CA PHE A 96 -0.79 -0.02 22.63
C PHE A 96 -0.16 1.06 21.77
N LEU A 97 0.70 0.66 20.84
CA LEU A 97 1.33 1.55 19.86
C LEU A 97 1.12 0.99 18.44
N GLY A 98 0.34 1.70 17.62
CA GLY A 98 0.14 1.37 16.22
C GLY A 98 0.98 2.25 15.29
N LEU A 99 1.81 1.63 14.46
CA LEU A 99 2.67 2.32 13.50
C LEU A 99 2.13 2.14 12.08
N SER A 100 1.98 3.22 11.34
CA SER A 100 1.56 3.16 9.94
C SER A 100 2.04 4.38 9.17
N ALA A 101 2.47 4.17 7.93
CA ALA A 101 2.69 5.27 6.98
C ALA A 101 1.36 5.73 6.33
N THR A 102 0.31 4.90 6.41
CA THR A 102 -0.96 5.10 5.70
C THR A 102 -2.13 4.60 6.55
N MET A 103 -2.39 5.26 7.69
CA MET A 103 -3.42 4.81 8.63
C MET A 103 -4.83 4.86 8.04
N ILE A 104 -5.14 5.90 7.27
CA ILE A 104 -6.44 6.07 6.62
C ILE A 104 -6.29 5.83 5.12
N ARG A 105 -6.68 4.65 4.66
CA ARG A 105 -6.58 4.28 3.25
C ARG A 105 -7.72 4.88 2.41
N GLN A 106 -8.91 4.36 2.56
CA GLN A 106 -10.04 4.64 1.66
C GLN A 106 -11.19 5.36 2.32
N ASN A 107 -11.36 5.19 3.63
CA ASN A 107 -12.54 5.67 4.33
C ASN A 107 -12.34 5.73 5.85
N ALA A 108 -13.33 6.28 6.54
CA ALA A 108 -13.33 6.45 7.99
C ALA A 108 -13.48 5.15 8.81
N TRP A 109 -13.69 3.99 8.18
CA TRP A 109 -13.77 2.71 8.89
C TRP A 109 -12.48 2.36 9.62
N SER A 110 -11.35 2.58 8.95
CA SER A 110 -10.03 2.28 9.50
C SER A 110 -9.76 3.04 10.79
N LEU A 111 -10.13 4.32 10.83
CA LEU A 111 -9.94 5.11 12.04
C LEU A 111 -10.84 4.66 13.19
N HIS A 112 -12.10 4.32 12.92
CA HIS A 112 -12.99 3.77 13.95
C HIS A 112 -12.37 2.55 14.63
N THR A 113 -11.81 1.63 13.85
CA THR A 113 -11.12 0.46 14.39
C THR A 113 -9.86 0.82 15.18
N ALA A 114 -9.04 1.77 14.67
CA ALA A 114 -7.86 2.24 15.38
C ALA A 114 -8.22 2.89 16.73
N LEU A 115 -9.29 3.69 16.79
CA LEU A 115 -9.78 4.30 18.02
C LEU A 115 -10.23 3.23 19.03
N CYS A 116 -10.89 2.17 18.56
CA CYS A 116 -11.24 1.05 19.43
C CYS A 116 -10.02 0.36 20.06
N TYR A 117 -8.88 0.33 19.38
CA TYR A 117 -7.63 -0.25 19.93
C TYR A 117 -7.03 0.59 21.05
N VAL A 118 -7.20 1.89 21.01
CA VAL A 118 -6.75 2.80 22.08
C VAL A 118 -7.85 3.10 23.12
N GLY A 119 -8.88 2.26 23.20
CA GLY A 119 -9.94 2.34 24.19
C GLY A 119 -10.97 3.46 23.95
N VAL A 120 -10.96 4.11 22.79
CA VAL A 120 -11.90 5.18 22.44
C VAL A 120 -13.04 4.59 21.60
N TYR A 121 -14.23 4.55 22.18
CA TYR A 121 -15.38 3.90 21.57
C TYR A 121 -16.41 4.92 21.08
N TYR A 122 -16.74 4.87 19.81
CA TYR A 122 -17.86 5.58 19.22
C TYR A 122 -18.94 4.58 18.79
N ASP A 123 -20.20 4.95 18.95
CA ASP A 123 -21.30 4.14 18.43
C ASP A 123 -21.15 3.96 16.92
N TRP A 124 -21.20 2.71 16.47
CA TRP A 124 -20.96 2.36 15.08
C TRP A 124 -22.00 2.93 14.11
N LYS A 125 -23.28 3.02 14.54
CA LYS A 125 -24.35 3.57 13.69
C LYS A 125 -24.16 5.08 13.54
N LEU A 126 -23.82 5.76 14.66
CA LEU A 126 -23.51 7.19 14.64
C LEU A 126 -22.29 7.47 13.79
N TRP A 127 -21.19 6.73 13.98
CA TRP A 127 -19.98 6.87 13.16
C TRP A 127 -20.27 6.71 11.67
N ARG A 128 -21.05 5.68 11.32
CA ARG A 128 -21.46 5.44 9.94
C ARG A 128 -22.28 6.60 9.37
N SER A 129 -23.23 7.13 10.13
CA SER A 129 -24.07 8.26 9.68
C SER A 129 -23.27 9.55 9.50
N MET A 130 -22.21 9.75 10.27
CA MET A 130 -21.33 10.93 10.14
C MET A 130 -20.50 10.91 8.86
N PHE A 131 -19.92 9.77 8.50
CA PHE A 131 -18.89 9.66 7.48
C PHE A 131 -19.32 8.96 6.19
N PHE A 132 -20.48 8.31 6.17
CA PHE A 132 -20.95 7.53 5.02
C PHE A 132 -22.38 7.89 4.64
N GLU A 133 -22.69 7.63 3.38
CA GLU A 133 -24.04 7.73 2.82
C GLU A 133 -24.39 6.46 2.03
N GLN A 134 -25.69 6.16 1.93
CA GLN A 134 -26.15 5.05 1.13
C GLN A 134 -26.28 5.48 -0.34
N VAL A 135 -25.61 4.76 -1.23
CA VAL A 135 -25.68 5.00 -2.68
C VAL A 135 -26.18 3.72 -3.36
N LYS A 136 -27.22 3.85 -4.17
CA LYS A 136 -27.70 2.73 -4.99
C LYS A 136 -26.79 2.60 -6.23
N LEU A 137 -26.01 1.53 -6.28
CA LEU A 137 -25.17 1.20 -7.42
C LEU A 137 -25.92 0.23 -8.36
N PRO A 138 -25.91 0.43 -9.68
CA PRO A 138 -26.71 -0.38 -10.62
C PRO A 138 -26.40 -1.87 -10.62
N PHE A 139 -25.17 -2.23 -10.25
CA PHE A 139 -24.67 -3.62 -10.23
C PHE A 139 -24.80 -4.30 -8.86
N LEU A 140 -25.33 -3.59 -7.85
CA LEU A 140 -25.57 -4.18 -6.54
C LEU A 140 -27.08 -4.27 -6.27
N PRO A 141 -27.58 -5.40 -5.72
CA PRO A 141 -29.00 -5.57 -5.39
C PRO A 141 -29.44 -4.73 -4.19
N TYR A 142 -28.49 -4.22 -3.40
CA TYR A 142 -28.71 -3.40 -2.22
C TYR A 142 -27.84 -2.12 -2.25
N PRO A 143 -28.25 -1.04 -1.56
CA PRO A 143 -27.45 0.17 -1.48
C PRO A 143 -26.07 -0.08 -0.81
N ALA A 144 -25.03 0.49 -1.39
CA ALA A 144 -23.68 0.46 -0.82
C ALA A 144 -23.45 1.67 0.09
N TRP A 145 -22.69 1.48 1.16
CA TRP A 145 -22.22 2.58 2.00
C TRP A 145 -20.95 3.18 1.39
N MET A 146 -21.05 4.41 0.91
CA MET A 146 -19.95 5.15 0.31
C MET A 146 -19.49 6.28 1.22
N PRO A 147 -18.19 6.60 1.29
CA PRO A 147 -17.70 7.75 2.04
C PRO A 147 -18.34 9.04 1.51
N LYS A 148 -18.81 9.91 2.41
CA LYS A 148 -19.25 11.27 2.04
C LYS A 148 -18.11 12.07 1.44
N PRO A 149 -18.34 13.02 0.54
CA PRO A 149 -17.26 13.80 -0.10
C PRO A 149 -16.36 14.52 0.91
N ASP A 150 -16.90 15.01 2.01
CA ASP A 150 -16.23 15.79 3.05
C ASP A 150 -15.67 14.96 4.23
N TRP A 151 -15.72 13.62 4.15
CA TRP A 151 -15.31 12.76 5.25
C TRP A 151 -13.88 13.00 5.73
N ARG A 152 -12.95 13.35 4.83
CA ARG A 152 -11.54 13.60 5.16
C ARG A 152 -11.37 14.85 6.03
N ILE A 153 -12.19 15.88 5.78
CA ILE A 153 -12.19 17.10 6.60
C ILE A 153 -12.74 16.79 7.99
N LYS A 154 -13.87 16.09 8.04
CA LYS A 154 -14.55 15.75 9.29
C LYS A 154 -13.78 14.78 10.19
N ILE A 155 -12.92 13.93 9.61
CA ILE A 155 -12.15 12.95 10.39
C ILE A 155 -10.88 13.53 11.01
N ARG A 156 -10.40 14.65 10.49
CA ARG A 156 -9.14 15.27 10.90
C ARG A 156 -9.05 15.56 12.41
N PRO A 157 -10.07 16.14 13.08
CA PRO A 157 -10.03 16.38 14.52
C PRO A 157 -9.86 15.10 15.38
N PHE A 158 -10.40 13.98 14.90
CA PHE A 158 -10.23 12.68 15.57
C PHE A 158 -8.80 12.18 15.45
N LEU A 159 -8.15 12.39 14.30
CA LEU A 159 -6.75 12.05 14.10
C LEU A 159 -5.84 12.89 14.98
N GLU A 160 -6.00 14.21 14.95
CA GLU A 160 -5.16 15.15 15.69
C GLU A 160 -5.23 14.92 17.21
N ARG A 161 -6.32 14.36 17.71
CA ARG A 161 -6.48 14.04 19.14
C ARG A 161 -5.80 12.73 19.56
N HIS A 162 -5.68 11.75 18.64
CA HIS A 162 -5.34 10.37 19.00
C HIS A 162 -4.13 9.82 18.22
N ALA A 163 -3.50 10.62 17.38
CA ALA A 163 -2.37 10.17 16.59
C ALA A 163 -1.34 11.29 16.41
N ASP A 164 -0.07 10.97 16.61
CA ASP A 164 1.04 11.82 16.19
C ASP A 164 1.28 11.63 14.69
N ILE A 165 1.04 12.69 13.93
CA ILE A 165 1.21 12.68 12.47
C ILE A 165 2.48 13.48 12.16
N VAL A 166 3.53 12.75 11.79
CA VAL A 166 4.81 13.36 11.42
C VAL A 166 4.99 13.21 9.91
N SER A 167 5.11 14.33 9.20
CA SER A 167 5.45 14.30 7.80
C SER A 167 6.96 14.14 7.61
N LEU A 168 7.36 13.43 6.55
CA LEU A 168 8.77 13.27 6.25
C LEU A 168 9.46 14.64 5.99
N ARG A 169 8.69 15.63 5.50
CA ARG A 169 9.18 17.01 5.28
C ARG A 169 9.48 17.74 6.58
N ASP A 170 8.75 17.41 7.64
CA ASP A 170 8.95 18.02 8.96
C ASP A 170 10.21 17.47 9.64
N CYS A 171 10.61 16.25 9.29
CA CYS A 171 11.77 15.58 9.88
C CYS A 171 13.06 15.84 9.12
N VAL A 172 13.00 16.12 7.81
CA VAL A 172 14.18 16.10 6.93
C VAL A 172 14.10 17.20 5.89
N SER A 173 14.91 18.23 6.06
CA SER A 173 15.02 19.35 5.11
C SER A 173 15.75 19.01 3.80
N TYR A 174 16.43 17.86 3.72
CA TYR A 174 17.35 17.48 2.64
C TYR A 174 16.97 16.18 1.91
N LEU A 175 15.70 15.84 1.84
CA LEU A 175 15.27 14.69 1.02
C LEU A 175 15.68 14.85 -0.44
N PRO A 176 16.17 13.76 -1.09
CA PRO A 176 16.49 13.80 -2.50
C PRO A 176 15.32 14.33 -3.33
N LYS A 177 15.64 15.19 -4.29
CA LYS A 177 14.65 15.71 -5.22
C LYS A 177 14.02 14.55 -6.00
N ALA A 178 12.71 14.44 -5.95
CA ALA A 178 11.97 13.47 -6.73
C ALA A 178 11.35 14.15 -7.95
N THR A 179 11.63 13.61 -9.13
CA THR A 179 11.07 14.11 -10.39
C THR A 179 10.12 13.06 -10.96
N SER A 180 8.91 13.47 -11.29
CA SER A 180 7.90 12.59 -11.88
C SER A 180 7.63 13.00 -13.34
N THR A 181 7.71 12.03 -14.26
CA THR A 181 7.50 12.25 -15.69
C THR A 181 6.43 11.29 -16.20
N ILE A 182 5.46 11.83 -16.92
CA ILE A 182 4.45 11.02 -17.62
C ILE A 182 4.94 10.76 -19.04
N ILE A 183 5.02 9.48 -19.41
CA ILE A 183 5.35 9.04 -20.76
C ILE A 183 4.07 8.56 -21.43
N LYS A 184 3.67 9.25 -22.49
CA LYS A 184 2.51 8.85 -23.31
C LYS A 184 2.89 7.72 -24.24
N VAL A 185 2.38 6.53 -23.99
CA VAL A 185 2.64 5.32 -24.77
C VAL A 185 1.65 5.24 -25.92
N LYS A 186 2.15 5.17 -27.14
CA LYS A 186 1.31 4.95 -28.33
C LYS A 186 0.94 3.49 -28.44
N GLN A 187 -0.35 3.21 -28.55
CA GLN A 187 -0.89 1.87 -28.75
C GLN A 187 -1.57 1.75 -30.11
N PRO A 188 -1.59 0.54 -30.73
CA PRO A 188 -2.46 0.28 -31.86
C PRO A 188 -3.92 0.54 -31.50
N LYS A 189 -4.76 0.74 -32.50
CA LYS A 189 -6.20 0.90 -32.26
C LYS A 189 -6.75 -0.34 -31.55
N TYR A 190 -7.52 -0.07 -30.50
CA TYR A 190 -8.21 -1.11 -29.75
C TYR A 190 -9.53 -1.49 -30.47
N GLU A 191 -9.65 -2.73 -30.88
CA GLU A 191 -10.89 -3.27 -31.42
C GLU A 191 -11.74 -3.81 -30.27
N LYS A 192 -12.92 -3.23 -30.08
CA LYS A 192 -13.81 -3.63 -28.98
C LYS A 192 -14.32 -5.05 -29.24
N PRO A 193 -14.19 -5.97 -28.26
CA PRO A 193 -14.81 -7.29 -28.36
C PRO A 193 -16.34 -7.17 -28.42
N LYS A 194 -16.98 -8.17 -29.03
CA LYS A 194 -18.45 -8.19 -29.19
C LYS A 194 -19.24 -8.22 -27.87
N TYR A 195 -18.60 -8.62 -26.78
CA TYR A 195 -19.25 -8.76 -25.46
C TYR A 195 -18.93 -7.57 -24.56
N GLU A 196 -19.94 -6.81 -24.17
CA GLU A 196 -19.78 -5.56 -23.40
C GLU A 196 -19.30 -5.76 -21.96
N LEU A 197 -19.62 -6.91 -21.35
CA LEU A 197 -19.44 -7.09 -19.88
C LEU A 197 -17.98 -7.04 -19.39
N VAL A 198 -17.01 -7.22 -20.27
CA VAL A 198 -15.57 -7.26 -19.95
C VAL A 198 -14.74 -6.30 -20.81
N ASN A 199 -15.37 -5.43 -21.58
CA ASN A 199 -14.69 -4.51 -22.48
C ASN A 199 -13.58 -3.68 -21.81
N TRP A 200 -13.84 -3.18 -20.60
CA TRP A 200 -12.86 -2.40 -19.88
C TRP A 200 -11.60 -3.20 -19.51
N MET A 201 -11.76 -4.46 -19.15
CA MET A 201 -10.62 -5.33 -18.83
C MET A 201 -9.75 -5.59 -20.05
N HIS A 202 -10.38 -5.85 -21.21
CA HIS A 202 -9.68 -6.06 -22.47
C HIS A 202 -8.97 -4.79 -22.93
N GLU A 203 -9.66 -3.63 -22.86
CA GLU A 203 -9.07 -2.33 -23.19
C GLU A 203 -7.88 -2.02 -22.30
N HIS A 204 -8.02 -2.22 -20.98
CA HIS A 204 -6.93 -1.96 -20.05
C HIS A 204 -5.76 -2.94 -20.25
N ARG A 205 -6.01 -4.22 -20.54
CA ARG A 205 -4.94 -5.15 -20.93
C ARG A 205 -4.23 -4.73 -22.20
N HIS A 206 -4.97 -4.22 -23.19
CA HIS A 206 -4.37 -3.68 -24.41
C HIS A 206 -3.45 -2.49 -24.09
N GLU A 207 -3.84 -1.59 -23.20
CA GLU A 207 -3.00 -0.48 -22.73
C GLU A 207 -1.66 -0.94 -22.11
N GLN A 208 -1.58 -2.18 -21.60
CA GLN A 208 -0.32 -2.70 -21.01
C GLN A 208 0.69 -3.20 -22.04
N GLN A 209 0.31 -3.35 -23.31
CA GLN A 209 1.19 -3.85 -24.38
C GLN A 209 2.24 -2.80 -24.80
N ASN A 210 3.31 -3.25 -25.43
CA ASN A 210 4.36 -2.42 -26.05
C ASN A 210 5.09 -1.41 -25.12
N LYS A 211 4.87 -1.45 -23.81
CA LYS A 211 5.53 -0.54 -22.86
C LYS A 211 7.03 -0.80 -22.73
N HIS A 212 7.50 -2.01 -23.06
CA HIS A 212 8.94 -2.36 -23.05
C HIS A 212 9.79 -1.41 -23.89
N LYS A 213 9.31 -0.98 -25.07
CA LYS A 213 10.05 -0.05 -25.95
C LYS A 213 10.38 1.26 -25.24
N TYR A 214 9.40 1.84 -24.54
CA TYR A 214 9.58 3.08 -23.81
C TYR A 214 10.46 2.91 -22.55
N ILE A 215 10.46 1.71 -21.94
CA ILE A 215 11.35 1.37 -20.83
C ILE A 215 12.79 1.32 -21.31
N LEU A 216 13.05 0.72 -22.47
CA LEU A 216 14.39 0.66 -23.09
C LEU A 216 14.91 2.07 -23.44
N GLU A 217 14.04 2.94 -23.99
CA GLU A 217 14.38 4.33 -24.33
C GLU A 217 14.81 5.17 -23.12
N LEU A 218 14.50 4.77 -21.88
CA LEU A 218 14.97 5.47 -20.68
C LEU A 218 16.48 5.38 -20.46
N GLY A 219 17.16 4.38 -21.03
CA GLY A 219 18.62 4.28 -21.05
C GLY A 219 19.31 4.02 -19.71
N TYR A 220 18.58 3.66 -18.64
CA TYR A 220 19.19 3.38 -17.33
C TYR A 220 19.96 2.07 -17.32
N LYS A 221 21.16 2.06 -16.72
CA LYS A 221 21.89 0.81 -16.46
C LYS A 221 21.09 -0.09 -15.51
N LYS A 222 20.57 0.48 -14.43
CA LYS A 222 19.73 -0.21 -13.44
C LYS A 222 18.40 0.50 -13.34
N LEU A 223 17.29 -0.24 -13.53
CA LEU A 223 15.95 0.33 -13.47
C LEU A 223 14.98 -0.61 -12.76
N ILE A 224 14.22 -0.07 -11.81
CA ILE A 224 13.07 -0.77 -11.26
C ILE A 224 11.88 -0.59 -12.20
N VAL A 225 11.26 -1.70 -12.59
CA VAL A 225 10.04 -1.71 -13.40
C VAL A 225 8.89 -2.21 -12.53
N ALA A 226 8.06 -1.28 -12.04
CA ALA A 226 6.92 -1.60 -11.20
C ALA A 226 5.71 -2.00 -12.08
N VAL A 227 5.12 -3.14 -11.77
CA VAL A 227 4.05 -3.77 -12.55
C VAL A 227 2.91 -4.20 -11.62
N HIS A 228 1.69 -4.18 -12.12
CA HIS A 228 0.52 -4.64 -11.38
C HIS A 228 0.10 -6.07 -11.73
N TYR A 229 0.18 -6.44 -13.02
CA TYR A 229 -0.35 -7.69 -13.55
C TYR A 229 0.75 -8.73 -13.79
N THR A 230 0.49 -9.99 -13.41
CA THR A 230 1.46 -11.09 -13.53
C THR A 230 1.79 -11.42 -15.00
N ASP A 231 0.79 -11.43 -15.88
CA ASP A 231 0.96 -11.64 -17.32
C ASP A 231 1.84 -10.56 -17.98
N GLN A 232 1.73 -9.32 -17.50
CA GLN A 232 2.60 -8.23 -17.94
C GLN A 232 4.05 -8.41 -17.47
N ILE A 233 4.27 -8.96 -16.25
CA ILE A 233 5.61 -9.28 -15.75
C ILE A 233 6.31 -10.24 -16.71
N ASP A 234 5.64 -11.33 -17.09
CA ASP A 234 6.20 -12.35 -17.94
C ASP A 234 6.54 -11.80 -19.35
N SER A 235 5.64 -10.99 -19.91
CA SER A 235 5.86 -10.33 -21.20
C SER A 235 7.03 -9.34 -21.16
N LEU A 236 7.11 -8.51 -20.12
CA LEU A 236 8.22 -7.55 -19.95
C LEU A 236 9.54 -8.25 -19.68
N ALA A 237 9.54 -9.32 -18.88
CA ALA A 237 10.75 -10.10 -18.61
C ALA A 237 11.34 -10.71 -19.89
N LEU A 238 10.46 -11.23 -20.76
CA LEU A 238 10.86 -11.78 -22.06
C LEU A 238 11.48 -10.69 -22.98
N GLU A 239 10.82 -9.54 -23.10
CA GLU A 239 11.26 -8.49 -24.02
C GLU A 239 12.51 -7.72 -23.50
N LEU A 240 12.52 -7.34 -22.21
CA LEU A 240 13.64 -6.61 -21.62
C LEU A 240 14.86 -7.51 -21.40
N GLY A 241 14.65 -8.83 -21.21
CA GLY A 241 15.72 -9.81 -21.05
C GLY A 241 16.56 -10.05 -22.30
N LYS A 242 16.13 -9.56 -23.47
CA LYS A 242 16.93 -9.56 -24.70
C LYS A 242 18.10 -8.55 -24.65
N GLU A 243 17.97 -7.51 -23.82
CA GLU A 243 18.93 -6.40 -23.74
C GLU A 243 19.83 -6.47 -22.51
N LYS A 244 19.27 -6.83 -21.34
CA LYS A 244 19.97 -6.84 -20.06
C LYS A 244 19.46 -7.95 -19.14
N PRO A 245 20.26 -8.37 -18.12
CA PRO A 245 19.76 -9.27 -17.08
C PRO A 245 18.46 -8.76 -16.44
N VAL A 246 17.50 -9.65 -16.27
CA VAL A 246 16.20 -9.38 -15.63
C VAL A 246 16.07 -10.16 -14.36
N PHE A 247 15.76 -9.48 -13.27
CA PHE A 247 15.39 -10.07 -11.99
C PHE A 247 13.92 -9.83 -11.72
N VAL A 248 13.15 -10.88 -11.45
CA VAL A 248 11.71 -10.81 -11.24
C VAL A 248 11.38 -11.05 -9.78
N LEU A 249 10.59 -10.16 -9.19
CA LEU A 249 10.07 -10.28 -7.83
C LEU A 249 8.54 -10.16 -7.81
N ASP A 250 7.86 -11.28 -7.69
CA ASP A 250 6.40 -11.37 -7.60
C ASP A 250 5.94 -12.43 -6.60
N GLY A 251 4.62 -12.65 -6.50
CA GLY A 251 4.05 -13.64 -5.58
C GLY A 251 4.50 -15.09 -5.81
N ARG A 252 5.13 -15.41 -6.94
CA ARG A 252 5.66 -16.75 -7.30
C ARG A 252 7.12 -16.93 -6.86
N THR A 253 7.80 -15.85 -6.48
CA THR A 253 9.22 -15.86 -6.12
C THR A 253 9.44 -16.59 -4.79
N LYS A 254 10.18 -17.71 -4.81
CA LYS A 254 10.44 -18.53 -3.62
C LYS A 254 11.41 -17.86 -2.64
N ASP A 255 12.51 -17.31 -3.14
CA ASP A 255 13.53 -16.60 -2.34
C ASP A 255 13.63 -15.13 -2.78
N ALA A 256 12.77 -14.32 -2.19
CA ALA A 256 12.73 -12.89 -2.47
C ALA A 256 14.02 -12.16 -2.07
N ASP A 257 14.68 -12.59 -0.98
CA ASP A 257 15.89 -11.94 -0.48
C ASP A 257 17.09 -12.24 -1.39
N LEU A 258 17.16 -13.43 -1.98
CA LEU A 258 18.18 -13.78 -2.96
C LEU A 258 18.05 -12.93 -4.22
N VAL A 259 16.84 -12.85 -4.79
CA VAL A 259 16.54 -12.06 -5.99
C VAL A 259 16.90 -10.58 -5.79
N LYS A 260 16.53 -10.02 -4.64
CA LYS A 260 16.85 -8.63 -4.28
C LYS A 260 18.36 -8.40 -4.24
N ARG A 261 19.11 -9.29 -3.56
CA ARG A 261 20.59 -9.20 -3.47
C ARG A 261 21.25 -9.32 -4.84
N GLN A 262 20.79 -10.23 -5.68
CA GLN A 262 21.32 -10.38 -7.04
C GLN A 262 21.09 -9.12 -7.89
N ALA A 263 19.87 -8.54 -7.84
CA ALA A 263 19.55 -7.30 -8.54
C ALA A 263 20.37 -6.11 -8.01
N GLN A 264 20.64 -6.06 -6.70
CA GLN A 264 21.49 -5.01 -6.11
C GLN A 264 22.96 -5.16 -6.51
N ALA A 265 23.47 -6.39 -6.60
CA ALA A 265 24.86 -6.67 -6.95
C ALA A 265 25.15 -6.53 -8.46
N ALA A 266 24.17 -6.68 -9.32
CA ALA A 266 24.34 -6.55 -10.77
C ALA A 266 24.80 -5.13 -11.14
N GLU A 267 25.73 -5.00 -12.09
CA GLU A 267 26.16 -3.70 -12.62
C GLU A 267 25.07 -3.04 -13.45
N GLU A 268 24.33 -3.84 -14.22
CA GLU A 268 23.17 -3.42 -14.98
C GLU A 268 22.06 -4.46 -14.93
N CYS A 269 20.82 -4.01 -14.83
CA CYS A 269 19.66 -4.91 -14.85
C CYS A 269 18.32 -4.16 -14.95
N PHE A 270 17.30 -4.89 -15.34
CA PHE A 270 15.92 -4.56 -15.05
C PHE A 270 15.44 -5.36 -13.84
N PHE A 271 14.95 -4.68 -12.82
CA PHE A 271 14.31 -5.31 -11.66
C PHE A 271 12.81 -5.16 -11.79
N ILE A 272 12.13 -6.19 -12.31
CA ILE A 272 10.69 -6.19 -12.53
C ILE A 272 10.01 -6.69 -11.28
N CYS A 273 9.10 -5.90 -10.71
CA CYS A 273 8.42 -6.30 -9.49
C CYS A 273 6.98 -5.80 -9.40
N GLN A 274 6.16 -6.54 -8.68
CA GLN A 274 4.86 -6.00 -8.25
C GLN A 274 5.08 -4.90 -7.21
N ALA A 275 4.36 -3.77 -7.35
CA ALA A 275 4.49 -2.64 -6.44
C ALA A 275 4.31 -3.03 -4.95
N SER A 276 3.47 -4.04 -4.68
CA SER A 276 3.28 -4.61 -3.35
C SER A 276 4.50 -5.36 -2.80
N MET A 277 5.44 -5.77 -3.64
CA MET A 277 6.64 -6.53 -3.28
C MET A 277 7.88 -5.64 -3.06
N LEU A 278 7.77 -4.35 -3.35
CA LEU A 278 8.83 -3.36 -3.04
C LEU A 278 8.98 -3.09 -1.53
N PHE A 279 8.14 -3.69 -0.70
CA PHE A 279 8.31 -3.65 0.75
C PHE A 279 9.63 -4.29 1.19
N GLY A 280 10.37 -3.61 2.07
CA GLY A 280 11.64 -4.10 2.57
C GLY A 280 12.75 -4.18 1.50
N PHE A 281 12.61 -3.44 0.38
CA PHE A 281 13.63 -3.31 -0.65
C PHE A 281 14.17 -1.88 -0.70
N ASP A 282 15.48 -1.75 -0.62
CA ASP A 282 16.15 -0.46 -0.74
C ASP A 282 16.35 -0.13 -2.21
N GLY A 283 15.34 0.52 -2.80
CA GLY A 283 15.30 0.84 -4.22
C GLY A 283 16.17 2.06 -4.62
N TYR A 284 16.74 2.79 -3.66
CA TYR A 284 17.53 3.99 -3.93
C TYR A 284 18.78 3.73 -4.81
N MET A 285 19.31 2.51 -4.77
CA MET A 285 20.47 2.11 -5.60
C MET A 285 20.17 2.10 -7.10
N PHE A 286 18.91 2.13 -7.49
CA PHE A 286 18.50 2.12 -8.90
C PHE A 286 18.32 3.54 -9.49
N GLY A 287 18.12 4.56 -8.66
CA GLY A 287 17.96 5.94 -9.10
C GLY A 287 16.63 6.25 -9.81
N ALA A 288 15.95 5.23 -10.35
CA ALA A 288 14.69 5.41 -11.07
C ALA A 288 13.72 4.24 -10.91
N ILE A 289 12.41 4.56 -10.98
CA ILE A 289 11.32 3.58 -11.08
C ILE A 289 10.46 3.93 -12.29
N ALA A 290 10.25 2.95 -13.18
CA ALA A 290 9.26 3.02 -14.25
C ALA A 290 8.00 2.24 -13.83
N PHE A 291 6.88 2.93 -13.69
CA PHE A 291 5.58 2.31 -13.47
C PHE A 291 4.98 1.90 -14.82
N ALA A 292 5.23 0.66 -15.22
CA ALA A 292 4.68 0.09 -16.44
C ALA A 292 3.16 -0.14 -16.31
N SER A 293 2.70 -0.57 -15.15
CA SER A 293 1.31 -0.46 -14.73
C SER A 293 1.21 -0.10 -13.26
N MET A 294 0.22 0.71 -12.91
CA MET A 294 0.03 1.16 -11.53
C MET A 294 -0.88 0.19 -10.78
N SER A 295 -0.53 -0.06 -9.52
CA SER A 295 -1.47 -0.71 -8.59
C SER A 295 -2.71 0.15 -8.41
N HIS A 296 -3.87 -0.49 -8.24
CA HIS A 296 -5.11 0.20 -7.86
C HIS A 296 -5.07 0.78 -6.44
N SER A 297 -4.05 0.44 -5.65
CA SER A 297 -3.88 0.92 -4.29
C SER A 297 -2.89 2.09 -4.21
N CYS A 298 -3.39 3.24 -3.77
CA CYS A 298 -2.57 4.40 -3.45
C CYS A 298 -1.49 4.08 -2.40
N THR A 299 -1.80 3.20 -1.45
CA THR A 299 -0.84 2.76 -0.43
C THR A 299 0.38 2.10 -1.03
N PHE A 300 0.20 1.13 -1.94
CA PHE A 300 1.33 0.45 -2.58
C PHE A 300 2.16 1.39 -3.43
N HIS A 301 1.52 2.30 -4.14
CA HIS A 301 2.21 3.34 -4.88
C HIS A 301 3.06 4.24 -3.96
N THR A 302 2.46 4.79 -2.90
CA THR A 302 3.17 5.66 -1.94
C THR A 302 4.36 4.95 -1.30
N GLN A 303 4.22 3.67 -0.99
CA GLN A 303 5.31 2.88 -0.42
C GLN A 303 6.42 2.61 -1.45
N ALA A 304 6.08 2.30 -2.70
CA ALA A 304 7.04 2.13 -3.78
C ALA A 304 7.87 3.41 -3.99
N VAL A 305 7.20 4.56 -4.07
CA VAL A 305 7.86 5.88 -4.17
C VAL A 305 8.75 6.15 -2.95
N GLY A 306 8.27 5.82 -1.75
CA GLY A 306 9.04 6.01 -0.51
C GLY A 306 10.30 5.15 -0.43
N ARG A 307 10.30 3.96 -1.03
CA ARG A 307 11.47 3.06 -1.03
C ARG A 307 12.59 3.47 -1.98
N ALA A 308 12.28 4.24 -3.00
CA ALA A 308 13.29 4.80 -3.90
C ALA A 308 14.04 6.00 -3.28
N ARG A 309 13.49 6.60 -2.22
CA ARG A 309 14.08 7.77 -1.54
C ARG A 309 14.69 7.33 -0.22
N HIS A 310 15.99 7.50 -0.08
CA HIS A 310 16.72 7.17 1.15
C HIS A 310 17.47 8.40 1.67
N LEU A 311 17.51 8.55 3.01
CA LEU A 311 18.11 9.72 3.66
C LEU A 311 19.63 9.82 3.42
N GLU A 312 20.27 8.68 3.27
CA GLU A 312 21.73 8.61 3.03
C GLU A 312 22.12 8.73 1.55
N HIS A 313 21.13 8.76 0.65
CA HIS A 313 21.35 8.83 -0.79
C HIS A 313 20.80 10.13 -1.36
N LEU A 314 21.68 11.11 -1.55
CA LEU A 314 21.30 12.48 -1.95
C LEU A 314 21.05 12.63 -3.46
N ALA A 315 21.33 11.61 -4.27
CA ALA A 315 21.08 11.66 -5.71
C ALA A 315 19.57 11.82 -6.01
N PRO A 316 19.22 12.58 -7.05
CA PRO A 316 17.84 12.70 -7.49
C PRO A 316 17.23 11.34 -7.86
N VAL A 317 15.96 11.17 -7.57
CA VAL A 317 15.18 9.96 -7.90
C VAL A 317 14.15 10.31 -8.96
N PHE A 318 14.03 9.45 -9.98
CA PHE A 318 13.15 9.67 -11.11
C PHE A 318 12.01 8.65 -11.12
N PHE A 319 10.79 9.12 -11.32
CA PHE A 319 9.60 8.30 -11.45
C PHE A 319 8.98 8.49 -12.83
N TYR A 320 8.88 7.42 -13.60
CA TYR A 320 8.30 7.41 -14.94
C TYR A 320 6.96 6.67 -14.92
N TYR A 321 5.91 7.32 -15.39
CA TYR A 321 4.57 6.75 -15.48
C TYR A 321 4.20 6.52 -16.93
N LEU A 322 4.12 5.25 -17.34
CA LEU A 322 3.81 4.87 -18.71
C LEU A 322 2.29 4.82 -18.91
N ILE A 323 1.74 5.83 -19.51
CA ILE A 323 0.30 6.02 -19.70
C ILE A 323 -0.06 5.79 -21.16
N ALA A 324 -0.75 4.70 -21.45
CA ALA A 324 -1.11 4.29 -22.82
C ALA A 324 -2.54 4.71 -23.23
N GLY A 325 -3.47 4.79 -22.29
CA GLY A 325 -4.86 5.08 -22.62
C GLY A 325 -5.64 5.65 -21.43
N ARG A 326 -6.96 5.62 -21.57
CA ARG A 326 -7.87 6.23 -20.57
C ARG A 326 -7.87 5.53 -19.22
N TRP A 327 -7.67 4.22 -19.18
CA TRP A 327 -7.63 3.45 -17.94
C TRP A 327 -6.38 3.75 -17.14
N ASP A 328 -5.20 3.69 -17.78
CA ASP A 328 -3.94 4.09 -17.16
C ASP A 328 -4.01 5.53 -16.62
N GLN A 329 -4.53 6.47 -17.45
CA GLN A 329 -4.67 7.86 -17.04
C GLN A 329 -5.57 8.00 -15.81
N ARG A 330 -6.72 7.32 -15.80
CA ARG A 330 -7.67 7.42 -14.69
C ARG A 330 -7.14 6.79 -13.41
N ILE A 331 -6.42 5.66 -13.52
CA ILE A 331 -5.73 5.06 -12.37
C ILE A 331 -4.69 6.04 -11.84
N TYR A 332 -3.86 6.61 -12.71
CA TYR A 332 -2.85 7.60 -12.34
C TYR A 332 -3.47 8.78 -11.60
N ASP A 333 -4.49 9.44 -12.16
CA ASP A 333 -5.14 10.61 -11.55
C ASP A 333 -5.75 10.28 -10.19
N THR A 334 -6.37 9.10 -10.08
CA THR A 334 -6.98 8.64 -8.81
C THR A 334 -5.92 8.40 -7.74
N ILE A 335 -4.83 7.70 -8.09
CA ILE A 335 -3.72 7.40 -7.18
C ILE A 335 -3.00 8.69 -6.75
N GLN A 336 -2.75 9.63 -7.69
CA GLN A 336 -2.13 10.92 -7.36
C GLN A 336 -3.03 11.79 -6.47
N SER A 337 -4.34 11.62 -6.53
CA SER A 337 -5.29 12.26 -5.60
C SER A 337 -5.31 11.61 -4.20
N GLY A 338 -4.47 10.60 -3.95
CA GLY A 338 -4.39 9.87 -2.68
C GLY A 338 -5.58 8.93 -2.44
N LYS A 339 -6.21 8.41 -3.49
CA LYS A 339 -7.35 7.47 -3.43
C LYS A 339 -6.98 6.15 -4.10
N ASP A 340 -7.60 5.07 -3.63
CA ASP A 340 -7.56 3.80 -4.33
C ASP A 340 -8.50 3.82 -5.54
N PHE A 341 -8.06 3.21 -6.64
CA PHE A 341 -8.88 3.11 -7.84
C PHE A 341 -9.84 1.91 -7.74
N ASN A 342 -11.12 2.17 -8.03
CA ASN A 342 -12.14 1.13 -8.12
C ASN A 342 -12.80 1.16 -9.49
N PRO A 343 -12.56 0.14 -10.35
CA PRO A 343 -13.12 0.11 -11.70
C PRO A 343 -14.64 0.17 -11.73
N HIS A 344 -15.33 -0.43 -10.78
CA HIS A 344 -16.79 -0.43 -10.74
C HIS A 344 -17.37 0.97 -10.48
N ILE A 345 -16.75 1.72 -9.57
CA ILE A 345 -17.16 3.12 -9.31
C ILE A 345 -16.93 3.97 -10.55
N TYR A 346 -15.78 3.82 -11.18
CA TYR A 346 -15.44 4.58 -12.39
C TYR A 346 -16.41 4.31 -13.56
N LEU A 347 -16.74 3.05 -13.82
CA LEU A 347 -17.70 2.67 -14.86
C LEU A 347 -19.09 3.28 -14.60
N HIS A 348 -19.51 3.32 -13.34
CA HIS A 348 -20.77 3.94 -12.96
C HIS A 348 -20.77 5.46 -13.19
N GLU A 349 -19.70 6.16 -12.82
CA GLU A 349 -19.57 7.61 -13.04
C GLU A 349 -19.62 7.96 -14.52
N THR A 350 -18.94 7.21 -15.37
CA THR A 350 -18.92 7.42 -16.83
C THR A 350 -20.26 7.16 -17.49
N THR A 351 -21.03 6.19 -17.01
CA THR A 351 -22.37 5.89 -17.53
C THR A 351 -23.39 6.99 -17.17
N ARG A 352 -23.25 7.65 -16.01
CA ARG A 352 -24.10 8.80 -15.63
C ARG A 352 -23.89 10.01 -16.52
N VAL A 353 -22.63 10.34 -16.82
CA VAL A 353 -22.29 11.52 -17.65
C VAL A 353 -22.82 11.38 -19.07
N THR A 354 -22.86 10.18 -19.63
CA THR A 354 -23.43 9.92 -20.96
C THR A 354 -24.96 10.04 -20.99
N LYS A 355 -25.66 9.67 -19.90
CA LYS A 355 -27.13 9.78 -19.82
C LYS A 355 -27.63 11.21 -19.58
N THR A 356 -26.80 12.11 -19.06
CA THR A 356 -27.17 13.52 -18.82
C THR A 356 -26.92 14.39 -20.06
N LYS A 357 -26.27 13.87 -21.11
CA LYS A 357 -25.98 14.55 -22.36
C LYS A 357 -26.90 14.10 -23.53
N GLN A 358 -27.84 13.22 -23.26
CA GLN A 358 -28.95 12.85 -24.15
C GLN A 358 -30.26 13.45 -23.62
#